data_42a7d97b3c33c28223766edc167822d7
#
_entry.id   42a7d97b3c33c28223766edc167822d7
#
_cell.length_a   1.000
_cell.length_b   1.000
_cell.length_c   1.000
_cell.angle_alpha   90.00
_cell.angle_beta   90.00
_cell.angle_gamma   90.00
#
_symmetry.space_group_name_H-M   'P 1'
#
loop_
_entity.id
_entity.type
_entity.pdbx_description
1 polymer ?
#
loop_
_entity_poly.entity_id
_entity_poly.type
_entity_poly.pdbx_seq_one_letter_code
_entity_poly.pdbx_strand_id
1 'polypeptide(L)'
;MKKIAATIFVCILFLVGCNKGDWEVSVKTKPFYKEGVSAPFAVEIKENGKPASGLTVHATFEMANMDHGTITTTLKEKSGGIYEGKVQLPMEGEWEALLRIKNGKQTVEKLIKMQVKKEDAVAKINGLAITMEDVRFYQTLAQIEIAIGKETDQSKYKGEELKERLAYWERQEQHLQQINPAVTQLIELHSMALLAKEKGHSVTKNEIAKEVSKQKQQYDRYKATKEIIHQYGEKEFWKQHQQHTELTLLAKEVWNDMMRQAKKENTNAAQTEIRYLAQKKYEELLISQVDSLQIELYIPNKS
;
A
#
# COMPACT_ATOMS: atom_id res chain seq x y z
N MET A 1 -11.41 8.25 -73.53
CA MET A 1 -10.97 7.37 -72.45
C MET A 1 -11.84 7.69 -71.24
N LYS A 2 -12.92 6.91 -71.04
CA LYS A 2 -13.88 7.11 -69.95
C LYS A 2 -13.49 6.22 -68.76
N LYS A 3 -13.18 6.87 -67.60
CA LYS A 3 -12.91 6.16 -66.35
C LYS A 3 -14.26 5.82 -65.70
N ILE A 4 -14.54 4.53 -65.56
CA ILE A 4 -15.70 4.01 -64.83
C ILE A 4 -15.25 3.91 -63.34
N ALA A 5 -15.86 4.74 -62.50
CA ALA A 5 -15.72 4.61 -61.05
C ALA A 5 -16.73 3.58 -60.54
N ALA A 6 -16.22 2.44 -60.06
CA ALA A 6 -17.04 1.44 -59.41
C ALA A 6 -17.24 1.84 -57.94
N THR A 7 -18.44 2.29 -57.61
CA THR A 7 -18.87 2.55 -56.24
C THR A 7 -19.25 1.24 -55.56
N ILE A 8 -18.40 0.76 -54.65
CA ILE A 8 -18.72 -0.40 -53.80
C ILE A 8 -19.68 0.06 -52.72
N PHE A 9 -20.94 -0.32 -52.83
CA PHE A 9 -21.97 -0.10 -51.81
C PHE A 9 -21.83 -1.21 -50.76
N VAL A 10 -21.19 -0.89 -49.63
CA VAL A 10 -21.12 -1.80 -48.51
C VAL A 10 -22.45 -1.76 -47.78
N CYS A 11 -23.29 -2.77 -48.00
CA CYS A 11 -24.50 -3.01 -47.22
C CYS A 11 -24.08 -3.44 -45.79
N ILE A 12 -24.06 -2.52 -44.85
CA ILE A 12 -24.01 -2.83 -43.42
C ILE A 12 -25.41 -3.35 -43.05
N LEU A 13 -25.56 -4.68 -42.99
CA LEU A 13 -26.72 -5.32 -42.39
C LEU A 13 -26.71 -5.02 -40.87
N PHE A 14 -27.45 -3.99 -40.48
CA PHE A 14 -27.87 -3.83 -39.10
C PHE A 14 -28.80 -4.97 -38.75
N LEU A 15 -28.30 -6.02 -38.11
CA LEU A 15 -29.12 -6.95 -37.38
C LEU A 15 -29.69 -6.21 -36.16
N VAL A 16 -30.85 -5.59 -36.35
CA VAL A 16 -31.69 -5.09 -35.26
C VAL A 16 -32.25 -6.32 -34.55
N GLY A 17 -31.44 -6.92 -33.69
CA GLY A 17 -31.92 -7.82 -32.67
C GLY A 17 -32.66 -6.99 -31.62
N CYS A 18 -33.97 -7.10 -31.55
CA CYS A 18 -34.76 -6.63 -30.41
C CYS A 18 -34.34 -7.40 -29.18
N ASN A 19 -33.31 -6.93 -28.50
CA ASN A 19 -32.93 -7.41 -27.18
C ASN A 19 -33.11 -6.26 -26.19
N LYS A 20 -34.22 -6.31 -25.44
CA LYS A 20 -34.45 -5.45 -24.29
C LYS A 20 -33.30 -5.68 -23.30
N GLY A 21 -32.43 -4.67 -23.13
CA GLY A 21 -31.35 -4.66 -22.17
C GLY A 21 -29.99 -5.05 -22.75
N ASP A 22 -29.45 -4.25 -23.67
CA ASP A 22 -28.05 -4.34 -24.03
C ASP A 22 -27.26 -3.57 -22.98
N TRP A 23 -26.82 -4.30 -21.91
CA TRP A 23 -25.97 -3.75 -20.90
C TRP A 23 -24.53 -3.70 -21.40
N GLU A 24 -24.01 -2.49 -21.49
CA GLU A 24 -22.60 -2.23 -21.73
C GLU A 24 -21.83 -2.41 -20.41
N VAL A 25 -20.80 -3.23 -20.42
CA VAL A 25 -19.97 -3.52 -19.25
C VAL A 25 -18.55 -3.05 -19.49
N SER A 26 -18.02 -2.25 -18.56
CA SER A 26 -16.61 -1.85 -18.55
C SER A 26 -15.96 -2.13 -17.20
N VAL A 27 -14.72 -2.65 -17.21
CA VAL A 27 -13.96 -2.91 -16.00
C VAL A 27 -13.40 -1.60 -15.46
N LYS A 28 -13.71 -1.29 -14.20
CA LYS A 28 -13.16 -0.13 -13.47
C LYS A 28 -11.96 -0.51 -12.62
N THR A 29 -12.03 -1.67 -11.96
CA THR A 29 -10.93 -2.19 -11.13
C THR A 29 -10.68 -3.63 -11.51
N LYS A 30 -9.47 -3.94 -11.96
CA LYS A 30 -9.01 -5.30 -12.23
C LYS A 30 -8.51 -5.94 -10.94
N PRO A 31 -8.83 -7.20 -10.67
CA PRO A 31 -8.24 -7.90 -9.54
C PRO A 31 -6.75 -8.16 -9.78
N PHE A 32 -6.01 -8.31 -8.69
CA PHE A 32 -4.61 -8.74 -8.68
C PHE A 32 -4.47 -10.08 -7.95
N TYR A 33 -3.35 -10.73 -8.14
CA TYR A 33 -2.96 -11.89 -7.35
C TYR A 33 -2.06 -11.46 -6.19
N LYS A 34 -2.41 -11.90 -5.00
CA LYS A 34 -1.55 -11.91 -3.81
C LYS A 34 -2.03 -13.02 -2.90
N GLU A 35 -1.11 -13.86 -2.45
CA GLU A 35 -1.42 -15.00 -1.61
C GLU A 35 -2.16 -14.58 -0.32
N GLY A 36 -3.30 -15.21 -0.06
CA GLY A 36 -4.13 -14.93 1.12
C GLY A 36 -4.88 -13.59 1.11
N VAL A 37 -4.82 -12.82 0.01
CA VAL A 37 -5.46 -11.50 -0.11
C VAL A 37 -6.61 -11.53 -1.09
N SER A 38 -7.76 -11.01 -0.67
CA SER A 38 -8.91 -10.77 -1.57
C SER A 38 -8.77 -9.43 -2.27
N ALA A 39 -8.60 -9.47 -3.59
CA ALA A 39 -8.47 -8.30 -4.45
C ALA A 39 -9.84 -7.69 -4.79
N PRO A 40 -9.96 -6.35 -4.89
CA PRO A 40 -11.17 -5.72 -5.39
C PRO A 40 -11.36 -5.99 -6.89
N PHE A 41 -12.61 -6.20 -7.29
CA PHE A 41 -13.04 -6.26 -8.67
C PHE A 41 -14.27 -5.38 -8.86
N ALA A 42 -14.20 -4.40 -9.77
CA ALA A 42 -15.31 -3.49 -10.02
C ALA A 42 -15.60 -3.35 -11.52
N VAL A 43 -16.88 -3.30 -11.85
CA VAL A 43 -17.38 -3.05 -13.20
C VAL A 43 -18.39 -1.90 -13.19
N GLU A 44 -18.40 -1.12 -14.25
CA GLU A 44 -19.48 -0.18 -14.54
C GLU A 44 -20.42 -0.82 -15.55
N ILE A 45 -21.72 -0.78 -15.26
CA ILE A 45 -22.78 -1.29 -16.14
C ILE A 45 -23.65 -0.11 -16.55
N LYS A 46 -23.85 0.02 -17.86
CA LYS A 46 -24.71 1.03 -18.46
C LYS A 46 -25.80 0.37 -19.29
N GLU A 47 -26.95 0.99 -19.33
CA GLU A 47 -28.06 0.67 -20.22
C GLU A 47 -28.38 1.90 -21.08
N ASN A 48 -28.22 1.77 -22.39
CA ASN A 48 -28.41 2.91 -23.33
C ASN A 48 -27.53 4.13 -22.96
N GLY A 49 -26.25 3.87 -22.57
CA GLY A 49 -25.29 4.92 -22.16
C GLY A 49 -25.52 5.54 -20.80
N LYS A 50 -26.57 5.16 -20.05
CA LYS A 50 -26.86 5.63 -18.69
C LYS A 50 -26.48 4.58 -17.64
N PRO A 51 -26.05 4.99 -16.43
CA PRO A 51 -25.77 4.04 -15.36
C PRO A 51 -26.99 3.15 -15.08
N ALA A 52 -26.76 1.82 -15.03
CA ALA A 52 -27.79 0.83 -14.72
C ALA A 52 -27.73 0.46 -13.23
N SER A 53 -28.78 0.75 -12.48
CA SER A 53 -28.90 0.51 -11.04
C SER A 53 -29.85 -0.63 -10.71
N GLY A 54 -29.74 -1.20 -9.51
CA GLY A 54 -30.64 -2.23 -8.98
C GLY A 54 -30.46 -3.61 -9.61
N LEU A 55 -29.30 -3.88 -10.23
CA LEU A 55 -29.00 -5.17 -10.84
C LEU A 55 -28.42 -6.16 -9.82
N THR A 56 -28.70 -7.43 -10.01
CA THR A 56 -27.97 -8.51 -9.33
C THR A 56 -26.83 -8.98 -10.23
N VAL A 57 -25.59 -8.85 -9.77
CA VAL A 57 -24.40 -9.15 -10.56
C VAL A 57 -23.56 -10.21 -9.86
N HIS A 58 -23.35 -11.34 -10.52
CA HIS A 58 -22.42 -12.40 -10.09
C HIS A 58 -21.29 -12.50 -11.08
N ALA A 59 -20.08 -12.64 -10.58
CA ALA A 59 -18.89 -12.89 -11.38
C ALA A 59 -18.33 -14.28 -11.06
N THR A 60 -18.07 -15.07 -12.10
CA THR A 60 -17.40 -16.37 -12.02
C THR A 60 -16.08 -16.24 -12.75
N PHE A 61 -14.98 -16.53 -12.05
CA PHE A 61 -13.62 -16.43 -12.57
C PHE A 61 -13.06 -17.82 -12.87
N GLU A 62 -12.45 -17.97 -14.05
CA GLU A 62 -11.75 -19.17 -14.50
C GLU A 62 -10.44 -18.78 -15.17
N MET A 63 -9.40 -19.61 -15.04
CA MET A 63 -8.18 -19.40 -15.83
C MET A 63 -8.37 -19.81 -17.28
N ALA A 64 -7.90 -18.97 -18.20
CA ALA A 64 -8.10 -19.19 -19.63
C ALA A 64 -7.45 -20.47 -20.18
N ASN A 65 -6.33 -20.91 -19.56
CA ASN A 65 -5.50 -21.99 -20.10
C ASN A 65 -5.21 -23.13 -19.12
N MET A 66 -5.80 -23.12 -17.92
CA MET A 66 -5.58 -24.12 -16.89
C MET A 66 -6.86 -24.35 -16.08
N ASP A 67 -7.11 -25.60 -15.70
CA ASP A 67 -8.23 -25.92 -14.81
C ASP A 67 -7.77 -25.81 -13.34
N HIS A 68 -8.08 -24.66 -12.73
CA HIS A 68 -7.91 -24.40 -11.29
C HIS A 68 -9.24 -24.25 -10.58
N GLY A 69 -10.31 -24.78 -11.21
CA GLY A 69 -11.68 -24.62 -10.72
C GLY A 69 -12.23 -23.21 -10.94
N THR A 70 -13.43 -22.99 -10.44
CA THR A 70 -14.16 -21.73 -10.59
C THR A 70 -14.20 -20.98 -9.26
N ILE A 71 -14.02 -19.66 -9.30
CA ILE A 71 -14.13 -18.78 -8.14
C ILE A 71 -15.27 -17.81 -8.38
N THR A 72 -16.24 -17.77 -7.47
CA THR A 72 -17.42 -16.93 -7.62
C THR A 72 -17.45 -15.80 -6.60
N THR A 73 -17.93 -14.63 -7.02
CA THR A 73 -18.22 -13.52 -6.11
C THR A 73 -19.48 -12.79 -6.55
N THR A 74 -20.16 -12.16 -5.58
CA THR A 74 -21.29 -11.28 -5.85
C THR A 74 -20.81 -9.84 -5.81
N LEU A 75 -21.11 -9.08 -6.87
CA LEU A 75 -20.80 -7.66 -6.93
C LEU A 75 -21.99 -6.87 -6.41
N LYS A 76 -21.74 -5.99 -5.44
CA LYS A 76 -22.74 -5.09 -4.85
C LYS A 76 -22.69 -3.73 -5.52
N GLU A 77 -23.82 -3.13 -5.78
CA GLU A 77 -23.87 -1.75 -6.25
C GLU A 77 -23.30 -0.80 -5.22
N LYS A 78 -22.35 0.02 -5.63
CA LYS A 78 -21.71 1.05 -4.80
C LYS A 78 -22.30 2.43 -5.08
N SER A 79 -22.37 2.82 -6.34
CA SER A 79 -22.98 4.07 -6.81
C SER A 79 -23.05 4.09 -8.33
N GLY A 80 -24.10 4.70 -8.90
CA GLY A 80 -24.12 5.11 -10.30
C GLY A 80 -23.78 4.02 -11.32
N GLY A 81 -24.31 2.80 -11.16
CA GLY A 81 -24.05 1.69 -12.08
C GLY A 81 -22.68 1.00 -11.86
N ILE A 82 -21.96 1.34 -10.79
CA ILE A 82 -20.72 0.66 -10.41
C ILE A 82 -21.05 -0.47 -9.44
N TYR A 83 -20.62 -1.69 -9.81
CA TYR A 83 -20.78 -2.92 -9.04
C TYR A 83 -19.40 -3.43 -8.61
N GLU A 84 -19.19 -3.60 -7.29
CA GLU A 84 -17.91 -3.97 -6.70
C GLU A 84 -18.04 -5.21 -5.80
N GLY A 85 -17.04 -6.07 -5.87
CA GLY A 85 -16.87 -7.23 -4.99
C GLY A 85 -15.40 -7.52 -4.75
N LYS A 86 -15.12 -8.56 -3.97
CA LYS A 86 -13.77 -9.04 -3.71
C LYS A 86 -13.62 -10.46 -4.21
N VAL A 87 -12.46 -10.79 -4.77
CA VAL A 87 -12.11 -12.13 -5.23
C VAL A 87 -10.69 -12.48 -4.81
N GLN A 88 -10.48 -13.69 -4.32
CA GLN A 88 -9.15 -14.21 -4.01
C GLN A 88 -8.74 -15.17 -5.10
N LEU A 89 -7.85 -14.71 -5.98
CA LEU A 89 -7.32 -15.51 -7.08
C LEU A 89 -6.09 -16.29 -6.60
N PRO A 90 -5.90 -17.57 -6.99
CA PRO A 90 -4.80 -18.40 -6.51
C PRO A 90 -3.45 -18.10 -7.16
N MET A 91 -3.44 -17.42 -8.31
CA MET A 91 -2.21 -17.08 -9.05
C MET A 91 -2.41 -15.95 -10.07
N GLU A 92 -1.30 -15.41 -10.55
CA GLU A 92 -1.29 -14.50 -11.70
C GLU A 92 -1.49 -15.25 -13.03
N GLY A 93 -1.87 -14.55 -14.08
CA GLY A 93 -2.07 -15.11 -15.42
C GLY A 93 -3.26 -14.53 -16.16
N GLU A 94 -3.66 -15.20 -17.25
CA GLU A 94 -4.85 -14.85 -18.00
C GLU A 94 -6.09 -15.45 -17.36
N TRP A 95 -7.05 -14.60 -17.04
CA TRP A 95 -8.31 -14.96 -16.40
C TRP A 95 -9.50 -14.49 -17.21
N GLU A 96 -10.54 -15.29 -17.19
CA GLU A 96 -11.86 -14.97 -17.74
C GLU A 96 -12.85 -14.76 -16.59
N ALA A 97 -13.59 -13.67 -16.61
CA ALA A 97 -14.68 -13.40 -15.69
C ALA A 97 -16.02 -13.43 -16.44
N LEU A 98 -16.81 -14.44 -16.18
CA LEU A 98 -18.19 -14.52 -16.66
C LEU A 98 -19.10 -13.76 -15.70
N LEU A 99 -19.59 -12.61 -16.16
CA LEU A 99 -20.58 -11.81 -15.42
C LEU A 99 -21.99 -12.30 -15.79
N ARG A 100 -22.74 -12.71 -14.77
CA ARG A 100 -24.18 -12.97 -14.89
C ARG A 100 -24.94 -11.81 -14.26
N ILE A 101 -25.58 -11.01 -15.11
CA ILE A 101 -26.30 -9.78 -14.74
C ILE A 101 -27.79 -10.06 -14.82
N LYS A 102 -28.54 -9.76 -13.76
CA LYS A 102 -29.99 -10.00 -13.69
C LYS A 102 -30.75 -8.74 -13.31
N ASN A 103 -31.89 -8.54 -13.97
CA ASN A 103 -32.90 -7.55 -13.62
C ASN A 103 -34.29 -8.20 -13.76
N GLY A 104 -34.90 -8.54 -12.61
CA GLY A 104 -36.15 -9.30 -12.62
C GLY A 104 -36.03 -10.64 -13.34
N LYS A 105 -36.77 -10.81 -14.43
CA LYS A 105 -36.77 -12.05 -15.25
C LYS A 105 -35.63 -12.05 -16.31
N GLN A 106 -35.03 -10.92 -16.57
CA GLN A 106 -33.98 -10.81 -17.60
C GLN A 106 -32.63 -11.25 -17.01
N THR A 107 -31.88 -12.03 -17.78
CA THR A 107 -30.51 -12.43 -17.46
C THR A 107 -29.65 -12.25 -18.69
N VAL A 108 -28.49 -11.61 -18.53
CA VAL A 108 -27.46 -11.44 -19.57
C VAL A 108 -26.14 -11.93 -19.03
N GLU A 109 -25.38 -12.60 -19.89
CA GLU A 109 -24.01 -13.04 -19.56
C GLU A 109 -23.01 -12.26 -20.42
N LYS A 110 -21.96 -11.77 -19.78
CA LYS A 110 -20.85 -11.05 -20.43
C LYS A 110 -19.54 -11.67 -19.99
N LEU A 111 -18.71 -12.05 -20.96
CA LEU A 111 -17.37 -12.59 -20.70
C LEU A 111 -16.33 -11.46 -20.78
N ILE A 112 -15.49 -11.36 -19.78
CA ILE A 112 -14.40 -10.39 -19.70
C ILE A 112 -13.09 -11.16 -19.57
N LYS A 113 -12.17 -10.92 -20.50
CA LYS A 113 -10.81 -11.45 -20.45
C LYS A 113 -9.88 -10.42 -19.82
N MET A 114 -9.00 -10.87 -18.93
CA MET A 114 -8.10 -9.97 -18.24
C MET A 114 -6.78 -10.63 -17.86
N GLN A 115 -5.71 -9.84 -17.89
CA GLN A 115 -4.43 -10.22 -17.32
C GLN A 115 -4.41 -9.85 -15.84
N VAL A 116 -4.30 -10.84 -14.97
CA VAL A 116 -4.09 -10.69 -13.54
C VAL A 116 -2.58 -10.68 -13.26
N LYS A 117 -2.09 -9.65 -12.57
CA LYS A 117 -0.68 -9.51 -12.18
C LYS A 117 -0.52 -9.75 -10.70
N LYS A 118 0.69 -10.16 -10.30
CA LYS A 118 1.07 -10.23 -8.90
C LYS A 118 1.15 -8.83 -8.30
N GLU A 119 0.64 -8.66 -7.08
CA GLU A 119 0.75 -7.44 -6.31
C GLU A 119 1.79 -7.62 -5.21
N ASP A 120 2.89 -6.91 -5.31
CA ASP A 120 4.00 -6.99 -4.35
C ASP A 120 3.87 -5.96 -3.22
N ALA A 121 3.03 -4.94 -3.39
CA ALA A 121 2.75 -3.99 -2.34
C ALA A 121 2.04 -4.65 -1.15
N VAL A 122 2.36 -4.24 0.07
CA VAL A 122 1.63 -4.57 1.30
C VAL A 122 0.63 -3.48 1.67
N ALA A 123 0.88 -2.26 1.20
CA ALA A 123 -0.04 -1.13 1.26
C ALA A 123 0.20 -0.18 0.07
N LYS A 124 -0.79 0.66 -0.23
CA LYS A 124 -0.62 1.82 -1.12
C LYS A 124 -1.19 3.06 -0.43
N ILE A 125 -0.50 4.18 -0.61
CA ILE A 125 -0.92 5.50 -0.12
C ILE A 125 -1.01 6.42 -1.33
N ASN A 126 -2.22 6.86 -1.72
CA ASN A 126 -2.47 7.61 -2.94
C ASN A 126 -1.80 6.97 -4.19
N GLY A 127 -1.81 5.63 -4.26
CA GLY A 127 -1.18 4.86 -5.32
C GLY A 127 0.33 4.60 -5.17
N LEU A 128 1.03 5.23 -4.22
CA LEU A 128 2.43 4.94 -3.89
C LEU A 128 2.51 3.62 -3.12
N ALA A 129 3.24 2.65 -3.67
CA ALA A 129 3.38 1.32 -3.06
C ALA A 129 4.36 1.32 -1.88
N ILE A 130 3.96 0.64 -0.81
CA ILE A 130 4.83 0.14 0.26
C ILE A 130 4.97 -1.36 0.03
N THR A 131 6.18 -1.86 -0.13
CA THR A 131 6.48 -3.23 -0.51
C THR A 131 6.91 -4.08 0.69
N MET A 132 6.97 -5.42 0.51
CA MET A 132 7.59 -6.30 1.52
C MET A 132 9.07 -6.01 1.73
N GLU A 133 9.75 -5.42 0.73
CA GLU A 133 11.14 -4.99 0.88
C GLU A 133 11.27 -3.82 1.85
N ASP A 134 10.36 -2.83 1.76
CA ASP A 134 10.31 -1.71 2.72
C ASP A 134 10.04 -2.21 4.14
N VAL A 135 9.13 -3.17 4.30
CA VAL A 135 8.85 -3.81 5.60
C VAL A 135 10.08 -4.51 6.14
N ARG A 136 10.74 -5.33 5.32
CA ARG A 136 11.97 -6.04 5.71
C ARG A 136 13.09 -5.08 6.09
N PHE A 137 13.25 -4.00 5.32
CA PHE A 137 14.23 -2.97 5.63
C PHE A 137 13.91 -2.29 6.98
N TYR A 138 12.68 -1.90 7.23
CA TYR A 138 12.25 -1.32 8.49
C TYR A 138 12.50 -2.27 9.69
N GLN A 139 12.16 -3.55 9.55
CA GLN A 139 12.46 -4.58 10.55
C GLN A 139 13.97 -4.74 10.77
N THR A 140 14.79 -4.63 9.71
CA THR A 140 16.25 -4.67 9.82
C THR A 140 16.80 -3.49 10.61
N LEU A 141 16.27 -2.28 10.41
CA LEU A 141 16.64 -1.12 11.22
C LEU A 141 16.33 -1.35 12.71
N ALA A 142 15.17 -1.90 13.02
CA ALA A 142 14.81 -2.23 14.40
C ALA A 142 15.70 -3.35 15.00
N GLN A 143 16.10 -4.35 14.19
CA GLN A 143 17.10 -5.36 14.59
C GLN A 143 18.44 -4.72 14.94
N ILE A 144 18.88 -3.74 14.15
CA ILE A 144 20.11 -2.98 14.40
C ILE A 144 20.00 -2.23 15.74
N GLU A 145 18.88 -1.57 16.01
CA GLU A 145 18.67 -0.86 17.29
C GLU A 145 18.71 -1.80 18.48
N ILE A 146 18.07 -2.97 18.38
CA ILE A 146 18.10 -4.01 19.41
C ILE A 146 19.53 -4.52 19.62
N ALA A 147 20.28 -4.76 18.56
CA ALA A 147 21.65 -5.24 18.63
C ALA A 147 22.58 -4.22 19.32
N ILE A 148 22.44 -2.94 19.01
CA ILE A 148 23.13 -1.83 19.68
C ILE A 148 22.76 -1.79 21.15
N GLY A 149 21.46 -1.92 21.47
CA GLY A 149 20.96 -1.94 22.84
C GLY A 149 21.55 -3.09 23.66
N LYS A 150 21.52 -4.32 23.12
CA LYS A 150 22.11 -5.51 23.75
C LYS A 150 23.61 -5.34 24.01
N GLU A 151 24.38 -4.94 22.99
CA GLU A 151 25.84 -4.76 23.12
C GLU A 151 26.18 -3.66 24.11
N THR A 152 25.39 -2.57 24.13
CA THR A 152 25.53 -1.49 25.10
C THR A 152 25.24 -1.97 26.52
N ASP A 153 24.15 -2.69 26.73
CA ASP A 153 23.77 -3.18 28.07
C ASP A 153 24.76 -4.24 28.57
N GLN A 154 25.24 -5.12 27.71
CA GLN A 154 26.32 -6.08 28.07
C GLN A 154 27.63 -5.39 28.52
N SER A 155 27.93 -4.22 27.98
CA SER A 155 29.09 -3.46 28.37
C SER A 155 28.95 -2.74 29.74
N LYS A 156 27.70 -2.38 30.09
CA LYS A 156 27.42 -1.52 31.28
C LYS A 156 26.94 -2.28 32.48
N TYR A 157 26.20 -3.37 32.31
CA TYR A 157 25.49 -4.07 33.38
C TYR A 157 26.02 -5.49 33.58
N LYS A 158 25.76 -6.07 34.75
CA LYS A 158 26.17 -7.44 35.09
C LYS A 158 25.11 -8.09 35.99
N GLY A 159 25.20 -9.43 36.11
CA GLY A 159 24.32 -10.21 37.00
C GLY A 159 22.85 -10.14 36.60
N GLU A 160 21.95 -10.03 37.59
CA GLU A 160 20.51 -10.09 37.36
C GLU A 160 20.01 -8.86 36.55
N GLU A 161 20.56 -7.68 36.78
CA GLU A 161 20.19 -6.49 36.02
C GLU A 161 20.45 -6.65 34.50
N LEU A 162 21.60 -7.22 34.12
CA LEU A 162 21.88 -7.52 32.73
C LEU A 162 20.87 -8.53 32.14
N LYS A 163 20.54 -9.55 32.93
CA LYS A 163 19.57 -10.57 32.51
C LYS A 163 18.18 -10.00 32.22
N GLU A 164 17.69 -9.13 33.10
CA GLU A 164 16.39 -8.44 32.89
C GLU A 164 16.40 -7.58 31.61
N ARG A 165 17.49 -6.85 31.35
CA ARG A 165 17.65 -6.03 30.15
C ARG A 165 17.72 -6.87 28.89
N LEU A 166 18.46 -7.97 28.92
CA LEU A 166 18.51 -8.88 27.76
C LEU A 166 17.15 -9.52 27.49
N ALA A 167 16.41 -9.93 28.54
CA ALA A 167 15.05 -10.42 28.39
C ALA A 167 14.07 -9.36 27.81
N TYR A 168 14.29 -8.07 28.10
CA TYR A 168 13.55 -7.00 27.43
C TYR A 168 13.83 -6.98 25.92
N TRP A 169 15.11 -7.03 25.51
CA TRP A 169 15.48 -7.04 24.09
C TRP A 169 14.98 -8.29 23.35
N GLU A 170 14.97 -9.45 23.99
CA GLU A 170 14.42 -10.69 23.43
C GLU A 170 12.92 -10.56 23.13
N ARG A 171 12.16 -9.92 24.02
CA ARG A 171 10.76 -9.61 23.74
C ARG A 171 10.59 -8.67 22.56
N GLN A 172 11.44 -7.64 22.42
CA GLN A 172 11.42 -6.75 21.28
C GLN A 172 11.69 -7.50 19.97
N GLU A 173 12.65 -8.44 19.95
CA GLU A 173 12.93 -9.27 18.77
C GLU A 173 11.73 -10.14 18.36
N GLN A 174 11.00 -10.70 19.30
CA GLN A 174 9.79 -11.49 19.01
C GLN A 174 8.71 -10.62 18.35
N HIS A 175 8.57 -9.38 18.75
CA HIS A 175 7.62 -8.43 18.15
C HIS A 175 7.98 -8.05 16.72
N LEU A 176 9.27 -8.05 16.34
CA LEU A 176 9.72 -7.71 14.99
C LEU A 176 9.21 -8.66 13.89
N GLN A 177 8.85 -9.89 14.25
CA GLN A 177 8.33 -10.86 13.28
C GLN A 177 6.91 -10.51 12.80
N GLN A 178 6.24 -9.60 13.49
CA GLN A 178 4.89 -9.16 13.11
C GLN A 178 4.96 -8.11 11.99
N ILE A 179 4.27 -8.39 10.89
CA ILE A 179 4.25 -7.49 9.71
C ILE A 179 3.38 -6.26 9.97
N ASN A 180 2.22 -6.44 10.61
CA ASN A 180 1.24 -5.36 10.76
C ASN A 180 1.77 -4.10 11.47
N PRO A 181 2.49 -4.19 12.61
CA PRO A 181 3.08 -3.02 13.24
C PRO A 181 4.07 -2.29 12.34
N ALA A 182 4.91 -3.03 11.61
CA ALA A 182 5.87 -2.45 10.67
C ALA A 182 5.19 -1.70 9.52
N VAL A 183 4.12 -2.29 8.95
CA VAL A 183 3.32 -1.63 7.90
C VAL A 183 2.65 -0.37 8.42
N THR A 184 2.09 -0.40 9.64
CA THR A 184 1.50 0.80 10.27
C THR A 184 2.52 1.92 10.41
N GLN A 185 3.71 1.63 10.92
CA GLN A 185 4.77 2.64 11.08
C GLN A 185 5.27 3.19 9.73
N LEU A 186 5.34 2.35 8.70
CA LEU A 186 5.67 2.80 7.34
C LEU A 186 4.58 3.70 6.76
N ILE A 187 3.30 3.39 6.97
CA ILE A 187 2.18 4.24 6.55
C ILE A 187 2.27 5.59 7.25
N GLU A 188 2.48 5.63 8.55
CA GLU A 188 2.64 6.86 9.33
C GLU A 188 3.82 7.70 8.82
N LEU A 189 4.99 7.08 8.62
CA LEU A 189 6.18 7.74 8.10
C LEU A 189 5.94 8.35 6.71
N HIS A 190 5.37 7.58 5.79
CA HIS A 190 5.06 8.05 4.44
C HIS A 190 4.01 9.17 4.45
N SER A 191 2.99 9.06 5.31
CA SER A 191 1.93 10.08 5.44
C SER A 191 2.52 11.42 5.92
N MET A 192 3.40 11.39 6.92
CA MET A 192 4.04 12.60 7.43
C MET A 192 5.08 13.18 6.45
N ALA A 193 5.78 12.34 5.69
CA ALA A 193 6.66 12.81 4.62
C ALA A 193 5.88 13.46 3.46
N LEU A 194 4.71 12.94 3.11
CA LEU A 194 3.80 13.56 2.14
C LEU A 194 3.33 14.92 2.64
N LEU A 195 2.86 15.00 3.89
CA LEU A 195 2.44 16.25 4.50
C LEU A 195 3.56 17.29 4.52
N ALA A 196 4.81 16.88 4.80
CA ALA A 196 5.96 17.77 4.73
C ALA A 196 6.10 18.40 3.34
N LYS A 197 6.00 17.58 2.29
CA LYS A 197 6.06 18.05 0.90
C LYS A 197 4.88 18.99 0.56
N GLU A 198 3.67 18.68 0.99
CA GLU A 198 2.48 19.54 0.84
C GLU A 198 2.64 20.89 1.54
N LYS A 199 3.34 20.93 2.68
CA LYS A 199 3.70 22.16 3.40
C LYS A 199 4.87 22.93 2.76
N GLY A 200 5.47 22.42 1.67
CA GLY A 200 6.59 23.05 0.96
C GLY A 200 7.96 22.70 1.53
N HIS A 201 8.05 21.74 2.47
CA HIS A 201 9.35 21.26 2.94
C HIS A 201 10.03 20.38 1.89
N SER A 202 11.34 20.46 1.83
CA SER A 202 12.18 19.65 0.97
C SER A 202 13.47 19.28 1.68
N VAL A 203 14.07 18.17 1.27
CA VAL A 203 15.35 17.68 1.80
C VAL A 203 16.32 17.54 0.63
N THR A 204 17.52 18.07 0.77
CA THR A 204 18.54 18.00 -0.25
C THR A 204 19.32 16.69 -0.22
N LYS A 205 19.88 16.29 -1.36
CA LYS A 205 20.75 15.13 -1.43
C LYS A 205 21.93 15.20 -0.45
N ASN A 206 22.45 16.40 -0.21
CA ASN A 206 23.57 16.60 0.74
C ASN A 206 23.14 16.34 2.20
N GLU A 207 21.95 16.76 2.60
CA GLU A 207 21.42 16.50 3.93
C GLU A 207 21.19 15.00 4.15
N ILE A 208 20.61 14.31 3.16
CA ILE A 208 20.44 12.87 3.18
C ILE A 208 21.81 12.17 3.31
N ALA A 209 22.77 12.51 2.45
CA ALA A 209 24.10 11.90 2.46
C ALA A 209 24.83 12.13 3.79
N LYS A 210 24.71 13.32 4.38
CA LYS A 210 25.28 13.65 5.69
C LYS A 210 24.68 12.79 6.80
N GLU A 211 23.36 12.64 6.83
CA GLU A 211 22.70 11.83 7.85
C GLU A 211 23.02 10.34 7.69
N VAL A 212 23.00 9.82 6.47
CA VAL A 212 23.43 8.44 6.16
C VAL A 212 24.87 8.19 6.58
N SER A 213 25.79 9.13 6.32
CA SER A 213 27.20 9.01 6.75
C SER A 213 27.35 8.95 8.28
N LYS A 214 26.56 9.77 8.99
CA LYS A 214 26.51 9.77 10.45
C LYS A 214 26.00 8.43 10.99
N GLN A 215 24.93 7.91 10.42
CA GLN A 215 24.38 6.58 10.79
C GLN A 215 25.40 5.47 10.52
N LYS A 216 26.07 5.51 9.37
CA LYS A 216 27.15 4.54 9.04
C LYS A 216 28.25 4.56 10.09
N GLN A 217 28.73 5.72 10.46
CA GLN A 217 29.75 5.85 11.53
C GLN A 217 29.27 5.32 12.88
N GLN A 218 27.99 5.46 13.19
CA GLN A 218 27.40 4.88 14.40
C GLN A 218 27.35 3.36 14.32
N TYR A 219 26.84 2.80 13.22
CA TYR A 219 26.72 1.35 13.04
C TYR A 219 28.06 0.64 12.99
N ASP A 220 29.08 1.27 12.41
CA ASP A 220 30.44 0.73 12.32
C ASP A 220 31.11 0.50 13.68
N ARG A 221 30.58 1.06 14.77
CA ARG A 221 31.09 0.88 16.14
C ARG A 221 30.72 -0.47 16.75
N TYR A 222 29.69 -1.13 16.23
CA TYR A 222 29.12 -2.35 16.78
C TYR A 222 29.35 -3.53 15.83
N LYS A 223 29.80 -4.67 16.38
CA LYS A 223 30.08 -5.85 15.56
C LYS A 223 28.79 -6.44 15.00
N ALA A 224 27.75 -6.54 15.84
CA ALA A 224 26.49 -7.14 15.46
C ALA A 224 25.79 -6.38 14.31
N THR A 225 25.91 -5.04 14.28
CA THR A 225 25.30 -4.23 13.21
C THR A 225 25.95 -4.49 11.86
N LYS A 226 27.28 -4.68 11.82
CA LYS A 226 27.99 -5.03 10.59
C LYS A 226 27.54 -6.38 10.01
N GLU A 227 27.33 -7.35 10.89
CA GLU A 227 26.83 -8.68 10.49
C GLU A 227 25.40 -8.60 9.93
N ILE A 228 24.51 -7.84 10.57
CA ILE A 228 23.13 -7.62 10.09
C ILE A 228 23.14 -6.95 8.71
N ILE A 229 23.94 -5.88 8.54
CA ILE A 229 24.04 -5.15 7.27
C ILE A 229 24.62 -6.04 6.16
N HIS A 230 25.63 -6.84 6.48
CA HIS A 230 26.22 -7.80 5.55
C HIS A 230 25.20 -8.87 5.11
N GLN A 231 24.40 -9.43 6.04
CA GLN A 231 23.36 -10.41 5.75
C GLN A 231 22.23 -9.83 4.89
N TYR A 232 21.89 -8.56 5.09
CA TYR A 232 20.92 -7.86 4.24
C TYR A 232 21.45 -7.64 2.82
N GLY A 233 22.75 -7.47 2.66
CA GLY A 233 23.44 -7.03 1.45
C GLY A 233 23.79 -5.54 1.51
N GLU A 234 25.06 -5.24 1.79
CA GLU A 234 25.52 -3.89 2.14
C GLU A 234 25.08 -2.80 1.13
N LYS A 235 25.20 -3.07 -0.18
CA LYS A 235 24.81 -2.11 -1.22
C LYS A 235 23.33 -1.80 -1.19
N GLU A 236 22.48 -2.82 -1.08
CA GLU A 236 21.02 -2.66 -1.05
C GLU A 236 20.58 -2.03 0.26
N PHE A 237 21.19 -2.41 1.39
CA PHE A 237 20.94 -1.78 2.68
C PHE A 237 21.13 -0.25 2.63
N TRP A 238 22.27 0.21 2.12
CA TRP A 238 22.55 1.65 2.09
C TRP A 238 21.69 2.39 1.06
N LYS A 239 21.26 1.73 0.00
CA LYS A 239 20.28 2.30 -0.95
C LYS A 239 18.91 2.48 -0.28
N GLN A 240 18.40 1.47 0.40
CA GLN A 240 17.14 1.55 1.15
C GLN A 240 17.25 2.57 2.30
N HIS A 241 18.40 2.61 2.96
CA HIS A 241 18.68 3.55 4.03
C HIS A 241 18.61 5.01 3.56
N GLN A 242 19.07 5.33 2.36
CA GLN A 242 18.94 6.67 1.78
C GLN A 242 17.48 7.08 1.58
N GLN A 243 16.65 6.17 1.05
CA GLN A 243 15.23 6.41 0.83
C GLN A 243 14.49 6.61 2.16
N HIS A 244 14.75 5.75 3.13
CA HIS A 244 14.19 5.86 4.48
C HIS A 244 14.63 7.15 5.18
N THR A 245 15.88 7.55 5.02
CA THR A 245 16.42 8.79 5.59
C THR A 245 15.73 10.02 4.99
N GLU A 246 15.44 10.04 3.68
CA GLU A 246 14.66 11.12 3.06
C GLU A 246 13.28 11.27 3.74
N LEU A 247 12.55 10.16 3.88
CA LEU A 247 11.23 10.17 4.53
C LEU A 247 11.32 10.64 5.99
N THR A 248 12.30 10.14 6.73
CA THR A 248 12.50 10.50 8.14
C THR A 248 12.85 11.97 8.30
N LEU A 249 13.71 12.53 7.44
CA LEU A 249 14.06 13.95 7.49
C LEU A 249 12.85 14.83 7.14
N LEU A 250 12.03 14.45 6.16
CA LEU A 250 10.79 15.15 5.84
C LEU A 250 9.80 15.10 7.01
N ALA A 251 9.54 13.94 7.60
CA ALA A 251 8.66 13.81 8.76
C ALA A 251 9.16 14.64 9.94
N LYS A 252 10.51 14.74 10.12
CA LYS A 252 11.14 15.58 11.13
C LYS A 252 10.85 17.07 10.92
N GLU A 253 10.73 17.56 9.68
CA GLU A 253 10.36 18.95 9.46
C GLU A 253 8.94 19.26 9.97
N VAL A 254 7.99 18.33 9.80
CA VAL A 254 6.66 18.48 10.40
C VAL A 254 6.74 18.50 11.93
N TRP A 255 7.54 17.62 12.52
CA TRP A 255 7.81 17.68 13.97
C TRP A 255 8.39 19.03 14.42
N ASN A 256 9.35 19.57 13.66
CA ASN A 256 9.94 20.89 13.92
C ASN A 256 8.90 22.01 13.85
N ASP A 257 7.94 21.92 12.92
CA ASP A 257 6.82 22.86 12.84
C ASP A 257 5.96 22.82 14.11
N MET A 258 5.61 21.63 14.58
CA MET A 258 4.83 21.45 15.80
C MET A 258 5.58 21.99 17.04
N MET A 259 6.88 21.77 17.09
CA MET A 259 7.75 22.33 18.15
C MET A 259 7.77 23.88 18.12
N ARG A 260 7.91 24.46 16.93
CA ARG A 260 7.86 25.93 16.74
C ARG A 260 6.51 26.50 17.15
N GLN A 261 5.43 25.83 16.73
CA GLN A 261 4.06 26.24 17.06
C GLN A 261 3.80 26.15 18.55
N ALA A 262 4.11 25.02 19.19
CA ALA A 262 3.92 24.84 20.64
C ALA A 262 4.70 25.89 21.45
N LYS A 263 5.94 26.21 21.05
CA LYS A 263 6.76 27.24 21.69
C LYS A 263 6.19 28.65 21.53
N LYS A 264 5.63 28.96 20.34
CA LYS A 264 5.02 30.28 20.08
C LYS A 264 3.75 30.50 20.89
N GLU A 265 2.93 29.45 21.05
CA GLU A 265 1.68 29.51 21.81
C GLU A 265 1.90 29.49 23.32
N ASN A 266 3.03 28.95 23.80
CA ASN A 266 3.33 28.74 25.21
C ASN A 266 4.71 29.28 25.56
N THR A 267 4.89 30.58 25.44
CA THR A 267 6.20 31.24 25.58
C THR A 267 6.88 31.06 26.93
N ASN A 268 6.11 30.86 28.02
CA ASN A 268 6.60 30.71 29.39
C ASN A 268 6.67 29.23 29.83
N ALA A 269 6.32 28.30 29.00
CA ALA A 269 6.31 26.87 29.35
C ALA A 269 7.75 26.29 29.38
N ALA A 270 7.94 25.30 30.22
CA ALA A 270 9.21 24.56 30.29
C ALA A 270 9.40 23.74 28.97
N GLN A 271 10.67 23.46 28.64
CA GLN A 271 11.01 22.70 27.40
C GLN A 271 10.34 21.33 27.35
N THR A 272 10.14 20.67 28.47
CA THR A 272 9.45 19.38 28.58
C THR A 272 7.96 19.51 28.24
N GLU A 273 7.33 20.59 28.74
CA GLU A 273 5.94 20.90 28.46
C GLU A 273 5.72 21.26 26.97
N ILE A 274 6.60 22.07 26.38
CA ILE A 274 6.58 22.40 24.94
C ILE A 274 6.68 21.13 24.12
N ARG A 275 7.58 20.20 24.48
CA ARG A 275 7.72 18.92 23.78
C ARG A 275 6.46 18.07 23.89
N TYR A 276 5.84 18.01 25.06
CA TYR A 276 4.57 17.29 25.26
C TYR A 276 3.43 17.86 24.43
N LEU A 277 3.30 19.20 24.41
CA LEU A 277 2.29 19.88 23.57
C LEU A 277 2.55 19.69 22.08
N ALA A 278 3.81 19.74 21.66
CA ALA A 278 4.19 19.44 20.27
C ALA A 278 3.87 17.99 19.88
N GLN A 279 4.09 17.04 20.80
CA GLN A 279 3.75 15.63 20.57
C GLN A 279 2.25 15.44 20.36
N LYS A 280 1.41 16.03 21.19
CA LYS A 280 -0.05 15.97 21.00
C LYS A 280 -0.48 16.55 19.65
N LYS A 281 0.03 17.72 19.29
CA LYS A 281 -0.27 18.35 18.00
C LYS A 281 0.19 17.47 16.81
N TYR A 282 1.33 16.82 16.93
CA TYR A 282 1.86 15.93 15.90
C TYR A 282 0.97 14.68 15.76
N GLU A 283 0.52 14.08 16.85
CA GLU A 283 -0.38 12.92 16.85
C GLU A 283 -1.75 13.26 16.23
N GLU A 284 -2.34 14.39 16.63
CA GLU A 284 -3.60 14.88 16.03
C GLU A 284 -3.45 15.12 14.52
N LEU A 285 -2.33 15.72 14.12
CA LEU A 285 -2.03 15.99 12.72
C LEU A 285 -1.78 14.70 11.93
N LEU A 286 -1.10 13.71 12.52
CA LEU A 286 -0.89 12.40 11.92
C LEU A 286 -2.22 11.68 11.65
N ILE A 287 -3.12 11.65 12.63
CA ILE A 287 -4.46 11.05 12.48
C ILE A 287 -5.20 11.75 11.33
N SER A 288 -5.26 13.07 11.35
CA SER A 288 -5.92 13.85 10.31
C SER A 288 -5.32 13.63 8.93
N GLN A 289 -3.99 13.51 8.82
CA GLN A 289 -3.32 13.25 7.56
C GLN A 289 -3.63 11.85 7.03
N VAL A 290 -3.54 10.82 7.89
CA VAL A 290 -3.86 9.44 7.52
C VAL A 290 -5.32 9.32 7.04
N ASP A 291 -6.26 9.96 7.73
CA ASP A 291 -7.68 9.96 7.36
C ASP A 291 -7.97 10.67 6.01
N SER A 292 -7.10 11.61 5.61
CA SER A 292 -7.23 12.34 4.35
C SER A 292 -6.70 11.58 3.13
N LEU A 293 -5.92 10.52 3.35
CA LEU A 293 -5.24 9.77 2.29
C LEU A 293 -6.04 8.55 1.84
N GLN A 294 -5.93 8.22 0.56
CA GLN A 294 -6.43 6.93 0.07
C GLN A 294 -5.42 5.84 0.42
N ILE A 295 -5.75 5.03 1.45
CA ILE A 295 -4.90 3.93 1.90
C ILE A 295 -5.55 2.60 1.53
N GLU A 296 -4.81 1.76 0.82
CA GLU A 296 -5.20 0.41 0.44
C GLU A 296 -4.25 -0.59 1.12
N LEU A 297 -4.80 -1.58 1.81
CA LEU A 297 -4.03 -2.62 2.52
C LEU A 297 -4.12 -3.95 1.78
N TYR A 298 -2.98 -4.59 1.55
CA TYR A 298 -2.80 -5.87 0.87
C TYR A 298 -2.13 -6.91 1.79
N ILE A 299 -2.52 -6.90 3.05
CA ILE A 299 -2.03 -7.84 4.07
C ILE A 299 -3.06 -8.96 4.19
N PRO A 300 -2.63 -10.25 4.28
CA PRO A 300 -3.55 -11.35 4.53
C PRO A 300 -4.36 -11.09 5.80
N ASN A 301 -5.69 -11.24 5.73
CA ASN A 301 -6.50 -11.26 6.93
C ASN A 301 -6.06 -12.49 7.74
N LYS A 302 -5.49 -12.30 8.93
CA LYS A 302 -5.32 -13.41 9.87
C LYS A 302 -6.73 -13.89 10.22
N SER A 303 -7.11 -15.05 9.68
CA SER A 303 -8.25 -15.85 10.15
C SER A 303 -8.02 -16.34 11.57
#